data_db340bc2d000f96671b003f555bc6bc8
#
_entry.id   db340bc2d000f96671b003f555bc6bc8
#
_cell.length_a   1.000
_cell.length_b   1.000
_cell.length_c   1.000
_cell.angle_alpha   90.00
_cell.angle_beta   90.00
_cell.angle_gamma   90.00
#
_symmetry.space_group_name_H-M   'P 1'
#
loop_
_entity.id
_entity.type
_entity.pdbx_description
1 polymer ?
#
loop_
_entity_poly.entity_id
_entity_poly.type
_entity_poly.pdbx_seq_one_letter_code
_entity_poly.pdbx_strand_id
1 'polypeptide(L)' 'MSQIDLQKLTNKNQEFVHIATQQFIKDGKTDAEIKAIFEEVIPKILEEQAKGTTARSLYGAPTH' A
#
# COMPACT_ATOMS: atom_id res chain seq x y z
N MET A 1 -15.29 -1.55 11.57
CA MET A 1 -14.00 -1.53 11.86
C MET A 1 -13.09 -1.60 10.70
N SER A 2 -12.33 -0.69 10.53
CA SER A 2 -11.54 -0.70 9.37
C SER A 2 -10.20 -1.27 9.70
N GLN A 3 -10.01 -2.49 9.39
CA GLN A 3 -8.72 -3.07 9.48
C GLN A 3 -8.14 -3.19 8.14
N ILE A 4 -6.91 -2.82 8.02
CA ILE A 4 -6.16 -3.02 6.80
C ILE A 4 -5.65 -4.43 6.84
N ASP A 5 -6.18 -5.26 5.97
CA ASP A 5 -5.84 -6.68 5.95
C ASP A 5 -4.53 -6.90 5.19
N LEU A 6 -3.43 -6.55 5.81
CA LEU A 6 -2.13 -6.72 5.18
C LEU A 6 -1.81 -8.18 4.92
N GLN A 7 -2.40 -9.07 5.71
CA GLN A 7 -2.15 -10.49 5.54
C GLN A 7 -2.71 -11.05 4.24
N LYS A 8 -3.69 -10.37 3.66
CA LYS A 8 -4.27 -10.80 2.39
C LYS A 8 -3.46 -10.35 1.21
N LEU A 9 -2.51 -9.46 1.41
CA LEU A 9 -1.66 -8.99 0.33
C LEU A 9 -0.60 -10.04 0.00
N THR A 10 -0.24 -10.12 -1.28
CA THR A 10 0.87 -10.97 -1.68
C THR A 10 2.16 -10.41 -1.09
N ASN A 11 3.21 -11.23 -1.07
CA ASN A 11 4.49 -10.79 -0.53
C ASN A 11 5.00 -9.54 -1.25
N LYS A 12 4.82 -9.49 -2.55
CA LYS A 12 5.26 -8.33 -3.33
C LYS A 12 4.47 -7.08 -2.97
N ASN A 13 3.17 -7.24 -2.74
CA ASN A 13 2.35 -6.09 -2.39
C ASN A 13 2.61 -5.64 -0.96
N GLN A 14 2.90 -6.58 -0.05
CA GLN A 14 3.31 -6.21 1.30
C GLN A 14 4.61 -5.42 1.30
N GLU A 15 5.54 -5.83 0.47
CA GLU A 15 6.81 -5.12 0.33
C GLU A 15 6.57 -3.72 -0.23
N PHE A 16 5.69 -3.60 -1.21
CA PHE A 16 5.35 -2.30 -1.77
C PHE A 16 4.81 -1.37 -0.68
N VAL A 17 3.88 -1.86 0.13
CA VAL A 17 3.29 -1.06 1.20
C VAL A 17 4.36 -0.65 2.22
N HIS A 18 5.27 -1.56 2.54
CA HIS A 18 6.33 -1.27 3.48
C HIS A 18 7.24 -0.16 2.97
N ILE A 19 7.66 -0.26 1.73
CA ILE A 19 8.52 0.74 1.11
C ILE A 19 7.81 2.08 1.01
N ALA A 20 6.54 2.05 0.61
CA ALA A 20 5.75 3.27 0.49
C ALA A 20 5.59 3.94 1.86
N THR A 21 5.39 3.14 2.91
CA THR A 21 5.26 3.68 4.26
C THR A 21 6.54 4.42 4.67
N GLN A 22 7.69 3.82 4.40
CA GLN A 22 8.95 4.46 4.74
C GLN A 22 9.15 5.74 3.95
N GLN A 23 8.74 5.75 2.70
CA GLN A 23 8.86 6.94 1.88
C GLN A 23 7.96 8.06 2.41
N PHE A 24 6.75 7.74 2.83
CA PHE A 24 5.85 8.73 3.41
C PHE A 24 6.43 9.32 4.69
N ILE A 25 7.06 8.49 5.51
CA ILE A 25 7.69 8.96 6.73
C ILE A 25 8.82 9.95 6.40
N LYS A 26 9.61 9.64 5.39
CA LYS A 26 10.66 10.53 4.94
C LYS A 26 10.10 11.85 4.42
N ASP A 27 8.93 11.80 3.82
CA ASP A 27 8.28 12.99 3.29
C ASP A 27 7.63 13.82 4.39
N GLY A 28 7.67 13.35 5.63
CA GLY A 28 7.15 14.12 6.75
C GLY A 28 5.68 13.89 7.03
N LYS A 29 5.09 12.84 6.47
CA LYS A 29 3.69 12.54 6.72
C LYS A 29 3.50 11.93 8.11
N THR A 30 2.38 12.26 8.74
CA THR A 30 2.06 11.69 10.04
C THR A 30 1.47 10.29 9.89
N ASP A 31 1.46 9.55 10.99
CA ASP A 31 0.86 8.21 10.99
C ASP A 31 -0.60 8.26 10.55
N ALA A 32 -1.33 9.28 10.98
CA ALA A 32 -2.73 9.42 10.62
C ALA A 32 -2.89 9.64 9.12
N GLU A 33 -2.02 10.43 8.52
CA GLU A 33 -2.05 10.67 7.09
C GLU A 33 -1.74 9.41 6.30
N ILE A 34 -0.72 8.67 6.75
CA ILE A 34 -0.33 7.43 6.09
C ILE A 34 -1.46 6.41 6.17
N LYS A 35 -2.08 6.31 7.35
CA LYS A 35 -3.19 5.39 7.54
C LYS A 35 -4.36 5.73 6.62
N ALA A 36 -4.69 7.01 6.50
CA ALA A 36 -5.78 7.45 5.65
C ALA A 36 -5.51 7.09 4.18
N ILE A 37 -4.26 7.27 3.75
CA ILE A 37 -3.87 6.93 2.40
C ILE A 37 -4.07 5.44 2.15
N PHE A 38 -3.58 4.60 3.06
CA PHE A 38 -3.66 3.16 2.86
C PHE A 38 -5.07 2.63 3.03
N GLU A 39 -5.93 3.30 3.77
CA GLU A 39 -7.33 2.88 3.88
C GLU A 39 -8.04 2.97 2.53
N GLU A 40 -7.56 3.83 1.64
CA GLU A 40 -8.08 3.89 0.28
C GLU A 40 -7.31 2.96 -0.67
N VAL A 41 -6.00 2.87 -0.48
CA VAL A 41 -5.12 2.17 -1.41
C VAL A 41 -5.19 0.65 -1.24
N ILE A 42 -5.20 0.19 0.01
CA ILE A 42 -5.15 -1.25 0.28
C ILE A 42 -6.32 -2.01 -0.33
N PRO A 43 -7.58 -1.57 -0.16
CA PRO A 43 -8.69 -2.29 -0.78
C PRO A 43 -8.57 -2.35 -2.30
N LYS A 44 -8.03 -1.28 -2.90
CA LYS A 44 -7.85 -1.26 -4.34
C LYS A 44 -6.76 -2.24 -4.77
N ILE A 45 -5.68 -2.31 -3.99
CA ILE A 45 -4.61 -3.27 -4.26
C ILE A 45 -5.15 -4.69 -4.18
N LEU A 46 -5.97 -4.99 -3.17
CA LEU A 46 -6.55 -6.31 -3.01
C LEU A 46 -7.45 -6.67 -4.19
N GLU A 47 -8.22 -5.72 -4.67
CA GLU A 47 -9.10 -5.94 -5.80
C GLU A 47 -8.29 -6.24 -7.07
N GLU A 48 -7.26 -5.45 -7.31
CA GLU A 48 -6.43 -5.65 -8.51
C GLU A 48 -5.58 -6.89 -8.38
N GLN A 49 -5.15 -7.23 -7.18
CA GLN A 49 -4.40 -8.43 -6.93
C GLN A 49 -5.19 -9.68 -7.33
N ALA A 50 -6.48 -9.67 -7.08
CA ALA A 50 -7.35 -10.77 -7.48
C ALA A 50 -7.41 -10.92 -9.00
N LYS A 51 -7.12 -9.85 -9.72
CA LYS A 51 -7.06 -9.87 -11.20
C LYS A 51 -5.65 -10.16 -11.71
N GLY A 52 -4.69 -10.36 -10.81
CA GLY A 52 -3.32 -10.63 -11.20
C GLY A 52 -2.44 -9.39 -11.32
N THR A 53 -2.96 -8.23 -10.96
CA THR A 53 -2.20 -6.98 -11.05
C THR A 53 -1.52 -6.71 -9.71
N THR A 54 -0.23 -6.34 -9.74
CA THR A 54 0.48 -5.98 -8.52
C THR A 54 0.33 -4.50 -8.24
N ALA A 55 0.54 -4.12 -6.97
CA ALA A 55 0.50 -2.72 -6.60
C ALA A 55 1.55 -1.91 -7.35
N ARG A 56 2.69 -2.51 -7.59
CA ARG A 56 3.77 -1.85 -8.31
C ARG A 56 3.35 -1.54 -9.75
N SER A 57 2.60 -2.45 -10.38
CA SER A 57 2.11 -2.21 -11.74
C SER A 57 1.05 -1.13 -11.74
N LEU A 58 0.24 -1.08 -10.68
CA LEU A 58 -0.88 -0.14 -10.62
C LEU A 58 -0.41 1.28 -10.31
N TYR A 59 0.52 1.44 -9.38
CA TYR A 59 0.95 2.75 -8.89
C TYR A 59 2.37 3.11 -9.29
N GLY A 60 3.11 2.16 -9.85
CA GLY A 60 4.52 2.36 -10.13
C GLY A 60 5.37 2.15 -8.88
N ALA A 61 6.67 2.26 -9.04
CA ALA A 61 7.58 2.09 -7.92
C ALA A 61 7.43 3.26 -6.95
N PRO A 62 7.35 3.00 -5.64
CA PRO A 62 7.18 4.09 -4.68
C PRO A 62 8.43 4.91 -4.45
N THR A 63 9.57 4.42 -4.89
CA THR A 63 10.84 5.13 -4.73
C THR A 63 11.44 5.42 -6.08
N HIS A 64 11.85 6.62 -6.28
CA HIS A 64 12.62 7.00 -7.44
C HIS A 64 13.08 8.43 -7.35
#